data_880b646520ebda0303ee80f4afaab8f9
#
_entry.id   880b646520ebda0303ee80f4afaab8f9
#
_cell.length_a   1.000
_cell.length_b   1.000
_cell.length_c   1.000
_cell.angle_alpha   90.00
_cell.angle_beta   90.00
_cell.angle_gamma   90.00
#
_symmetry.space_group_name_H-M   'P 1'
#
loop_
_entity.id
_entity.type
_entity.pdbx_description
1 polymer ?
#
loop_
_entity_poly.entity_id
_entity_poly.type
_entity_poly.pdbx_seq_one_letter_code
_entity_poly.pdbx_strand_id
1 'polypeptide(L)'
;IPLEVMATCDRLISLAQERLGKLQDSIYISLTDHCQFAIKRFQQNVLLWDIQRLYPKEFQLGEEALTIIDKRLGVQLPKDEVGFIAMHLVSAQMSGNMEDVAGVTQLMREMLQLIKFQFSLNYQEESLSYQRLVTHLKFLSWRILEHASINDSDESLQQAVKQNYPQAWQCAERIAIFIGLQYQRKISPAEIMFLAINIERVRKEH
;
A
#
# COMPACT_ATOMS: atom_id res chain seq x y z
N ILE A 1 -19.18 -4.58 -11.41
CA ILE A 1 -19.58 -5.16 -10.11
C ILE A 1 -19.26 -6.64 -10.14
N PRO A 2 -18.54 -7.20 -9.14
CA PRO A 2 -18.27 -8.63 -9.07
C PRO A 2 -19.55 -9.46 -9.01
N LEU A 3 -19.58 -10.60 -9.72
CA LEU A 3 -20.73 -11.50 -9.77
C LEU A 3 -21.19 -11.97 -8.38
N GLU A 4 -20.25 -12.20 -7.46
CA GLU A 4 -20.54 -12.61 -6.09
C GLU A 4 -21.31 -11.54 -5.28
N VAL A 5 -20.98 -10.26 -5.50
CA VAL A 5 -21.70 -9.14 -4.86
C VAL A 5 -23.12 -9.06 -5.42
N MET A 6 -23.28 -9.20 -6.73
CA MET A 6 -24.58 -9.22 -7.38
C MET A 6 -25.47 -10.37 -6.84
N ALA A 7 -24.93 -11.59 -6.83
CA ALA A 7 -25.65 -12.77 -6.33
C ALA A 7 -26.03 -12.64 -4.84
N THR A 8 -25.16 -12.02 -4.04
CA THR A 8 -25.44 -11.77 -2.62
C THR A 8 -26.55 -10.74 -2.46
N CYS A 9 -26.53 -9.66 -3.23
CA CYS A 9 -27.57 -8.64 -3.20
C CYS A 9 -28.92 -9.16 -3.71
N ASP A 10 -28.95 -9.99 -4.74
CA ASP A 10 -30.17 -10.65 -5.21
C ASP A 10 -30.83 -11.49 -4.10
N ARG A 11 -30.03 -12.23 -3.34
CA ARG A 11 -30.52 -13.00 -2.20
C ARG A 11 -31.06 -12.12 -1.08
N LEU A 12 -30.40 -11.00 -0.78
CA LEU A 12 -30.86 -10.02 0.20
C LEU A 12 -32.18 -9.37 -0.23
N ILE A 13 -32.30 -9.01 -1.50
CA ILE A 13 -33.51 -8.41 -2.06
C ILE A 13 -34.66 -9.41 -2.04
N SER A 14 -34.45 -10.67 -2.42
CA SER A 14 -35.46 -11.73 -2.33
C SER A 14 -35.98 -11.92 -0.91
N LEU A 15 -35.07 -11.96 0.07
CA LEU A 15 -35.43 -12.05 1.48
C LEU A 15 -36.23 -10.81 1.94
N ALA A 16 -35.85 -9.64 1.49
CA ALA A 16 -36.57 -8.41 1.79
C ALA A 16 -37.97 -8.40 1.18
N GLN A 17 -38.13 -8.87 -0.06
CA GLN A 17 -39.44 -9.00 -0.71
C GLN A 17 -40.35 -10.00 -0.02
N GLU A 18 -39.82 -11.10 0.48
CA GLU A 18 -40.60 -12.09 1.28
C GLU A 18 -41.19 -11.46 2.56
N ARG A 19 -40.43 -10.55 3.20
CA ARG A 19 -40.84 -9.97 4.50
C ARG A 19 -41.58 -8.65 4.37
N LEU A 20 -41.27 -7.84 3.38
CA LEU A 20 -41.79 -6.48 3.22
C LEU A 20 -42.78 -6.34 2.06
N GLY A 21 -42.94 -7.38 1.24
CA GLY A 21 -43.76 -7.35 0.04
C GLY A 21 -42.99 -6.75 -1.16
N LYS A 22 -43.74 -6.31 -2.18
CA LYS A 22 -43.18 -5.82 -3.45
C LYS A 22 -42.33 -4.58 -3.25
N LEU A 23 -41.10 -4.65 -3.69
CA LEU A 23 -40.14 -3.53 -3.72
C LEU A 23 -40.02 -2.99 -5.15
N GLN A 24 -39.57 -1.74 -5.28
CA GLN A 24 -39.31 -1.13 -6.58
C GLN A 24 -38.03 -1.72 -7.19
N ASP A 25 -37.99 -1.88 -8.51
CA ASP A 25 -36.85 -2.48 -9.24
C ASP A 25 -35.54 -1.70 -9.08
N SER A 26 -35.62 -0.40 -8.79
CA SER A 26 -34.43 0.43 -8.51
C SER A 26 -33.58 -0.08 -7.34
N ILE A 27 -34.15 -0.92 -6.43
CA ILE A 27 -33.42 -1.51 -5.31
C ILE A 27 -32.26 -2.40 -5.77
N TYR A 28 -32.40 -3.09 -6.91
CA TYR A 28 -31.34 -3.94 -7.45
C TYR A 28 -30.07 -3.15 -7.77
N ILE A 29 -30.20 -1.96 -8.31
CA ILE A 29 -29.07 -1.08 -8.60
C ILE A 29 -28.55 -0.42 -7.33
N SER A 30 -29.42 0.25 -6.58
CA SER A 30 -29.03 1.07 -5.44
C SER A 30 -28.41 0.25 -4.31
N LEU A 31 -28.96 -0.92 -3.99
CA LEU A 31 -28.41 -1.78 -2.94
C LEU A 31 -27.10 -2.45 -3.38
N THR A 32 -27.02 -2.87 -4.64
CA THR A 32 -25.81 -3.51 -5.16
C THR A 32 -24.63 -2.54 -5.21
N ASP A 33 -24.85 -1.31 -5.67
CA ASP A 33 -23.85 -0.25 -5.65
C ASP A 33 -23.41 0.10 -4.23
N HIS A 34 -24.37 0.21 -3.32
CA HIS A 34 -24.08 0.47 -1.90
C HIS A 34 -23.25 -0.65 -1.27
N CYS A 35 -23.62 -1.91 -1.47
CA CYS A 35 -22.89 -3.06 -0.94
C CYS A 35 -21.47 -3.14 -1.52
N GLN A 36 -21.34 -2.95 -2.82
CA GLN A 36 -20.02 -2.94 -3.46
C GLN A 36 -19.13 -1.84 -2.89
N PHE A 37 -19.67 -0.63 -2.74
CA PHE A 37 -18.94 0.50 -2.19
C PHE A 37 -18.54 0.24 -0.72
N ALA A 38 -19.46 -0.29 0.09
CA ALA A 38 -19.19 -0.63 1.49
C ALA A 38 -18.13 -1.72 1.64
N ILE A 39 -18.17 -2.75 0.80
CA ILE A 39 -17.16 -3.83 0.80
C ILE A 39 -15.78 -3.30 0.40
N LYS A 40 -15.70 -2.52 -0.69
CA LYS A 40 -14.45 -1.87 -1.10
C LYS A 40 -13.87 -0.99 0.02
N ARG A 41 -14.73 -0.18 0.64
CA ARG A 41 -14.34 0.69 1.76
C ARG A 41 -13.83 -0.11 2.96
N PHE A 42 -14.50 -1.19 3.32
CA PHE A 42 -14.07 -2.08 4.40
C PHE A 42 -12.72 -2.74 4.10
N GLN A 43 -12.52 -3.22 2.88
CA GLN A 43 -11.25 -3.79 2.45
C GLN A 43 -10.10 -2.76 2.48
N GLN A 44 -10.39 -1.51 2.13
CA GLN A 44 -9.45 -0.40 2.24
C GLN A 44 -9.15 0.00 3.70
N ASN A 45 -10.12 -0.11 4.60
CA ASN A 45 -9.93 0.16 6.04
C ASN A 45 -8.92 -0.77 6.70
N VAL A 46 -8.76 -2.00 6.23
CA VAL A 46 -7.73 -2.93 6.72
C VAL A 46 -6.32 -2.38 6.51
N LEU A 47 -6.16 -1.43 5.57
CA LEU A 47 -4.89 -0.79 5.25
C LEU A 47 -4.63 0.51 6.04
N LEU A 48 -5.57 1.00 6.85
CA LEU A 48 -5.42 2.30 7.54
C LEU A 48 -4.19 2.37 8.44
N TRP A 49 -3.88 1.28 9.15
CA TRP A 49 -2.67 1.19 9.97
C TRP A 49 -1.39 1.28 9.13
N ASP A 50 -1.40 0.65 7.96
CA ASP A 50 -0.28 0.72 7.03
C ASP A 50 -0.16 2.12 6.42
N ILE A 51 -1.28 2.78 6.12
CA ILE A 51 -1.28 4.16 5.61
C ILE A 51 -0.66 5.12 6.63
N GLN A 52 -1.02 5.01 7.88
CA GLN A 52 -0.42 5.83 8.95
C GLN A 52 1.09 5.63 9.06
N ARG A 53 1.54 4.38 9.01
CA ARG A 53 2.96 4.02 9.15
C ARG A 53 3.80 4.36 7.93
N LEU A 54 3.25 4.12 6.73
CA LEU A 54 4.00 4.23 5.47
C LEU A 54 3.90 5.61 4.83
N TYR A 55 2.84 6.36 5.14
CA TYR A 55 2.56 7.69 4.59
C TYR A 55 2.21 8.69 5.70
N PRO A 56 3.11 8.90 6.68
CA PRO A 56 2.80 9.70 7.88
C PRO A 56 2.46 11.17 7.56
N LYS A 57 3.08 11.76 6.53
CA LYS A 57 2.81 13.14 6.11
C LYS A 57 1.42 13.30 5.53
N GLU A 58 1.03 12.39 4.64
CA GLU A 58 -0.28 12.37 4.01
C GLU A 58 -1.36 12.05 5.05
N PHE A 59 -1.07 11.17 6.01
CA PHE A 59 -1.97 10.86 7.11
C PHE A 59 -2.22 12.07 8.01
N GLN A 60 -1.17 12.81 8.37
CA GLN A 60 -1.30 14.05 9.13
C GLN A 60 -2.14 15.10 8.40
N LEU A 61 -1.94 15.26 7.08
CA LEU A 61 -2.78 16.13 6.26
C LEU A 61 -4.25 15.69 6.25
N GLY A 62 -4.50 14.39 6.29
CA GLY A 62 -5.84 13.84 6.45
C GLY A 62 -6.50 14.26 7.77
N GLU A 63 -5.75 14.24 8.88
CA GLU A 63 -6.23 14.73 10.19
C GLU A 63 -6.56 16.22 10.16
N GLU A 64 -5.68 17.02 9.56
CA GLU A 64 -5.90 18.45 9.38
C GLU A 64 -7.14 18.73 8.51
N ALA A 65 -7.36 17.92 7.46
CA ALA A 65 -8.53 18.04 6.59
C ALA A 65 -9.83 17.81 7.36
N LEU A 66 -9.92 16.83 8.25
CA LEU A 66 -11.09 16.63 9.10
C LEU A 66 -11.37 17.84 10.00
N THR A 67 -10.31 18.43 10.55
CA THR A 67 -10.43 19.66 11.36
C THR A 67 -10.95 20.84 10.54
N ILE A 68 -10.51 20.99 9.30
CA ILE A 68 -10.97 22.05 8.39
C ILE A 68 -12.44 21.84 8.02
N ILE A 69 -12.85 20.60 7.74
CA ILE A 69 -14.24 20.26 7.41
C ILE A 69 -15.16 20.57 8.59
N ASP A 70 -14.78 20.15 9.81
CA ASP A 70 -15.55 20.44 11.01
C ASP A 70 -15.72 21.95 11.23
N LYS A 71 -14.63 22.73 11.18
CA LYS A 71 -14.66 24.18 11.39
C LYS A 71 -15.45 24.96 10.33
N ARG A 72 -15.38 24.51 9.06
CA ARG A 72 -16.02 25.26 7.95
C ARG A 72 -17.42 24.82 7.65
N LEU A 73 -17.72 23.53 7.82
CA LEU A 73 -18.99 22.92 7.40
C LEU A 73 -19.83 22.43 8.61
N GLY A 74 -19.26 22.41 9.81
CA GLY A 74 -19.91 21.90 11.02
C GLY A 74 -20.18 20.39 10.96
N VAL A 75 -19.41 19.64 10.19
CA VAL A 75 -19.58 18.21 9.99
C VAL A 75 -18.41 17.45 10.60
N GLN A 76 -18.70 16.62 11.58
CA GLN A 76 -17.71 15.74 12.21
C GLN A 76 -17.69 14.40 11.48
N LEU A 77 -16.67 14.21 10.64
CA LEU A 77 -16.47 12.94 9.93
C LEU A 77 -15.81 11.90 10.84
N PRO A 78 -16.08 10.60 10.60
CA PRO A 78 -15.41 9.50 11.29
C PRO A 78 -13.88 9.57 11.10
N LYS A 79 -13.12 9.11 12.09
CA LYS A 79 -11.64 9.07 12.03
C LYS A 79 -11.10 8.23 10.88
N ASP A 80 -11.85 7.24 10.42
CA ASP A 80 -11.47 6.39 9.29
C ASP A 80 -11.29 7.19 7.99
N GLU A 81 -11.97 8.33 7.87
CA GLU A 81 -11.83 9.23 6.70
C GLU A 81 -10.43 9.82 6.56
N VAL A 82 -9.67 9.91 7.65
CA VAL A 82 -8.27 10.36 7.62
C VAL A 82 -7.45 9.50 6.65
N GLY A 83 -7.57 8.17 6.77
CA GLY A 83 -6.87 7.25 5.90
C GLY A 83 -7.30 7.34 4.43
N PHE A 84 -8.60 7.52 4.17
CA PHE A 84 -9.10 7.69 2.81
C PHE A 84 -8.58 8.99 2.17
N ILE A 85 -8.60 10.09 2.90
CA ILE A 85 -8.03 11.37 2.43
C ILE A 85 -6.53 11.20 2.17
N ALA A 86 -5.80 10.57 3.08
CA ALA A 86 -4.38 10.27 2.89
C ALA A 86 -4.12 9.45 1.62
N MET A 87 -4.89 8.40 1.38
CA MET A 87 -4.79 7.58 0.16
C MET A 87 -5.05 8.41 -1.11
N HIS A 88 -6.01 9.32 -1.10
CA HIS A 88 -6.23 10.24 -2.23
C HIS A 88 -5.03 11.15 -2.47
N LEU A 89 -4.40 11.66 -1.41
CA LEU A 89 -3.20 12.47 -1.52
C LEU A 89 -2.02 11.67 -2.09
N VAL A 90 -1.81 10.44 -1.61
CA VAL A 90 -0.77 9.54 -2.14
C VAL A 90 -1.03 9.22 -3.61
N SER A 91 -2.27 8.89 -3.97
CA SER A 91 -2.66 8.63 -5.36
C SER A 91 -2.37 9.81 -6.27
N ALA A 92 -2.72 11.02 -5.83
CA ALA A 92 -2.46 12.25 -6.58
C ALA A 92 -0.96 12.52 -6.79
N GLN A 93 -0.12 12.21 -5.81
CA GLN A 93 1.35 12.33 -5.93
C GLN A 93 1.94 11.33 -6.92
N MET A 94 1.35 10.15 -7.04
CA MET A 94 1.83 9.05 -7.88
C MET A 94 1.20 9.03 -9.28
N SER A 95 0.32 9.96 -9.60
CA SER A 95 -0.45 10.00 -10.87
C SER A 95 -1.27 8.72 -11.13
N GLY A 96 -1.60 7.99 -10.06
CA GLY A 96 -2.33 6.72 -10.07
C GLY A 96 -3.76 6.83 -9.56
N ASN A 97 -4.41 5.69 -9.43
CA ASN A 97 -5.72 5.57 -8.79
C ASN A 97 -5.59 4.95 -7.38
N MET A 98 -6.70 4.87 -6.64
CA MET A 98 -6.71 4.32 -5.28
C MET A 98 -6.35 2.84 -5.22
N GLU A 99 -6.62 2.07 -6.27
CA GLU A 99 -6.28 0.65 -6.36
C GLU A 99 -4.77 0.46 -6.48
N ASP A 100 -4.09 1.35 -7.21
CA ASP A 100 -2.62 1.36 -7.32
C ASP A 100 -1.96 1.66 -5.97
N VAL A 101 -2.51 2.59 -5.18
CA VAL A 101 -2.01 2.88 -3.83
C VAL A 101 -2.13 1.65 -2.92
N ALA A 102 -3.23 0.92 -2.99
CA ALA A 102 -3.40 -0.32 -2.23
C ALA A 102 -2.37 -1.39 -2.63
N GLY A 103 -2.13 -1.57 -3.93
CA GLY A 103 -1.11 -2.48 -4.46
C GLY A 103 0.31 -2.10 -4.04
N VAL A 104 0.68 -0.84 -4.15
CA VAL A 104 1.97 -0.30 -3.69
C VAL A 104 2.16 -0.53 -2.20
N THR A 105 1.15 -0.21 -1.39
CA THR A 105 1.18 -0.38 0.06
C THR A 105 1.34 -1.85 0.46
N GLN A 106 0.65 -2.76 -0.22
CA GLN A 106 0.77 -4.19 0.00
C GLN A 106 2.19 -4.69 -0.27
N LEU A 107 2.77 -4.31 -1.40
CA LEU A 107 4.13 -4.72 -1.78
C LEU A 107 5.18 -4.14 -0.83
N MET A 108 5.05 -2.88 -0.41
CA MET A 108 5.91 -2.27 0.60
C MET A 108 5.88 -3.04 1.91
N ARG A 109 4.69 -3.40 2.39
CA ARG A 109 4.50 -4.18 3.62
C ARG A 109 5.17 -5.55 3.52
N GLU A 110 5.00 -6.24 2.40
CA GLU A 110 5.61 -7.55 2.16
C GLU A 110 7.14 -7.47 2.17
N MET A 111 7.73 -6.47 1.51
CA MET A 111 9.18 -6.26 1.52
C MET A 111 9.71 -5.91 2.92
N LEU A 112 9.05 -5.03 3.66
CA LEU A 112 9.41 -4.70 5.05
C LEU A 112 9.35 -5.93 5.95
N GLN A 113 8.36 -6.79 5.76
CA GLN A 113 8.23 -8.03 6.52
C GLN A 113 9.36 -9.02 6.22
N LEU A 114 9.76 -9.18 4.95
CA LEU A 114 10.89 -10.02 4.57
C LEU A 114 12.21 -9.55 5.21
N ILE A 115 12.47 -8.25 5.20
CA ILE A 115 13.66 -7.65 5.84
C ILE A 115 13.62 -7.87 7.34
N LYS A 116 12.48 -7.60 7.98
CA LYS A 116 12.27 -7.81 9.42
C LYS A 116 12.53 -9.25 9.82
N PHE A 117 12.01 -10.20 9.07
CA PHE A 117 12.20 -11.62 9.34
C PHE A 117 13.66 -12.05 9.21
N GLN A 118 14.35 -11.60 8.18
CA GLN A 118 15.73 -12.04 7.93
C GLN A 118 16.71 -11.60 9.01
N PHE A 119 16.51 -10.42 9.58
CA PHE A 119 17.42 -9.83 10.57
C PHE A 119 16.83 -9.74 11.97
N SER A 120 15.63 -10.25 12.19
CA SER A 120 14.89 -10.13 13.46
C SER A 120 14.78 -8.69 13.97
N LEU A 121 14.54 -7.74 13.04
CA LEU A 121 14.53 -6.31 13.34
C LEU A 121 13.23 -5.88 14.03
N ASN A 122 13.36 -4.91 14.92
CA ASN A 122 12.25 -4.05 15.34
C ASN A 122 12.49 -2.65 14.79
N TYR A 123 11.74 -2.28 13.76
CA TYR A 123 11.93 -0.99 13.10
C TYR A 123 11.74 0.18 14.05
N GLN A 124 12.70 1.11 14.02
CA GLN A 124 12.58 2.41 14.66
C GLN A 124 11.97 3.38 13.64
N GLU A 125 10.64 3.51 13.66
CA GLU A 125 9.88 4.25 12.62
C GLU A 125 10.24 5.74 12.56
N GLU A 126 10.76 6.30 13.68
CA GLU A 126 11.25 7.68 13.75
C GLU A 126 12.65 7.87 13.16
N SER A 127 13.38 6.78 12.90
CA SER A 127 14.76 6.87 12.41
C SER A 127 14.84 7.32 10.95
N LEU A 128 15.87 8.07 10.63
CA LEU A 128 16.13 8.53 9.26
C LEU A 128 16.36 7.36 8.30
N SER A 129 17.04 6.30 8.76
CA SER A 129 17.31 5.11 7.95
C SER A 129 16.03 4.37 7.60
N TYR A 130 15.11 4.22 8.55
CA TYR A 130 13.79 3.62 8.29
C TYR A 130 12.97 4.47 7.30
N GLN A 131 12.92 5.79 7.49
CA GLN A 131 12.20 6.68 6.58
C GLN A 131 12.75 6.64 5.15
N ARG A 132 14.08 6.53 4.99
CA ARG A 132 14.72 6.36 3.69
C ARG A 132 14.40 5.01 3.06
N LEU A 133 14.42 3.94 3.85
CA LEU A 133 14.02 2.60 3.38
C LEU A 133 12.57 2.62 2.89
N VAL A 134 11.64 3.13 3.69
CA VAL A 134 10.22 3.22 3.31
C VAL A 134 10.01 4.03 2.05
N THR A 135 10.68 5.17 1.93
CA THR A 135 10.62 6.01 0.72
C THR A 135 11.14 5.27 -0.51
N HIS A 136 12.26 4.56 -0.37
CA HIS A 136 12.82 3.75 -1.46
C HIS A 136 11.86 2.62 -1.86
N LEU A 137 11.31 1.90 -0.88
CA LEU A 137 10.34 0.82 -1.13
C LEU A 137 9.07 1.32 -1.82
N LYS A 138 8.60 2.52 -1.47
CA LYS A 138 7.46 3.15 -2.13
C LYS A 138 7.70 3.33 -3.64
N PHE A 139 8.82 3.95 -4.01
CA PHE A 139 9.16 4.18 -5.41
C PHE A 139 9.50 2.89 -6.15
N LEU A 140 10.16 1.94 -5.49
CA LEU A 140 10.43 0.62 -6.07
C LEU A 140 9.11 -0.12 -6.35
N SER A 141 8.20 -0.17 -5.39
CA SER A 141 6.89 -0.81 -5.54
C SER A 141 6.08 -0.20 -6.70
N TRP A 142 6.10 1.13 -6.80
CA TRP A 142 5.45 1.84 -7.89
C TRP A 142 6.03 1.45 -9.25
N ARG A 143 7.35 1.47 -9.40
CA ARG A 143 8.02 1.06 -10.65
C ARG A 143 7.72 -0.39 -11.02
N ILE A 144 7.68 -1.29 -10.03
CA ILE A 144 7.36 -2.71 -10.27
C ILE A 144 5.93 -2.84 -10.83
N LEU A 145 4.96 -2.16 -10.26
CA LEU A 145 3.57 -2.23 -10.70
C LEU A 145 3.36 -1.53 -12.05
N GLU A 146 4.04 -0.44 -12.33
CA GLU A 146 3.98 0.29 -13.62
C GLU A 146 4.89 -0.27 -14.72
N HIS A 147 5.58 -1.37 -14.47
CA HIS A 147 6.49 -1.99 -15.44
C HIS A 147 7.70 -1.12 -15.83
N ALA A 148 8.05 -0.17 -14.99
CA ALA A 148 9.25 0.65 -15.17
C ALA A 148 10.46 0.02 -14.48
N SER A 149 11.66 0.27 -14.97
CA SER A 149 12.91 -0.18 -14.36
C SER A 149 13.98 0.91 -14.43
N ILE A 150 14.86 0.94 -13.42
CA ILE A 150 16.08 1.72 -13.50
C ILE A 150 17.16 0.83 -14.09
N ASN A 151 17.70 1.24 -15.21
CA ASN A 151 18.85 0.61 -15.84
C ASN A 151 20.08 1.51 -15.58
N ASP A 152 20.79 1.19 -14.52
CA ASP A 152 22.11 1.74 -14.24
C ASP A 152 23.13 0.61 -14.35
N SER A 153 24.17 0.82 -15.13
CA SER A 153 25.19 -0.19 -15.46
C SER A 153 26.49 -0.04 -14.69
N ASP A 154 26.51 0.67 -13.56
CA ASP A 154 27.70 0.78 -12.73
C ASP A 154 28.00 -0.53 -11.98
N GLU A 155 28.60 -1.48 -12.71
CA GLU A 155 28.97 -2.79 -12.17
C GLU A 155 30.04 -2.68 -11.07
N SER A 156 30.91 -1.68 -11.12
CA SER A 156 31.95 -1.46 -10.12
C SER A 156 31.33 -1.12 -8.76
N LEU A 157 30.37 -0.22 -8.74
CA LEU A 157 29.66 0.16 -7.52
C LEU A 157 28.83 -1.02 -7.00
N GLN A 158 28.15 -1.76 -7.86
CA GLN A 158 27.38 -2.95 -7.49
C GLN A 158 28.26 -4.00 -6.82
N GLN A 159 29.45 -4.28 -7.37
CA GLN A 159 30.40 -5.22 -6.78
C GLN A 159 30.91 -4.74 -5.41
N ALA A 160 31.22 -3.45 -5.28
CA ALA A 160 31.65 -2.86 -4.02
C ALA A 160 30.58 -3.00 -2.92
N VAL A 161 29.33 -2.72 -3.24
CA VAL A 161 28.21 -2.89 -2.29
C VAL A 161 28.02 -4.36 -1.91
N LYS A 162 28.08 -5.26 -2.87
CA LYS A 162 27.96 -6.71 -2.63
C LYS A 162 29.05 -7.24 -1.71
N GLN A 163 30.29 -6.78 -1.93
CA GLN A 163 31.44 -7.19 -1.10
C GLN A 163 31.40 -6.59 0.31
N ASN A 164 31.03 -5.32 0.44
CA ASN A 164 31.02 -4.63 1.72
C ASN A 164 29.79 -4.96 2.57
N TYR A 165 28.65 -5.28 1.95
CA TYR A 165 27.37 -5.54 2.62
C TYR A 165 26.73 -6.86 2.17
N PRO A 166 27.43 -8.00 2.33
CA PRO A 166 26.99 -9.28 1.75
C PRO A 166 25.65 -9.77 2.29
N GLN A 167 25.35 -9.52 3.56
CA GLN A 167 24.07 -9.95 4.18
C GLN A 167 22.89 -9.10 3.67
N ALA A 168 23.08 -7.78 3.58
CA ALA A 168 22.05 -6.89 3.03
C ALA A 168 21.83 -7.16 1.53
N TRP A 169 22.90 -7.45 0.78
CA TRP A 169 22.80 -7.85 -0.61
C TRP A 169 21.99 -9.14 -0.78
N GLN A 170 22.29 -10.17 0.03
CA GLN A 170 21.55 -11.42 0.01
C GLN A 170 20.06 -11.21 0.33
N CYS A 171 19.73 -10.33 1.27
CA CYS A 171 18.36 -9.97 1.58
C CYS A 171 17.67 -9.31 0.37
N ALA A 172 18.34 -8.37 -0.30
CA ALA A 172 17.83 -7.72 -1.50
C ALA A 172 17.62 -8.71 -2.66
N GLU A 173 18.51 -9.69 -2.84
CA GLU A 173 18.33 -10.76 -3.82
C GLU A 173 17.11 -11.66 -3.50
N ARG A 174 16.87 -11.97 -2.24
CA ARG A 174 15.66 -12.71 -1.81
C ARG A 174 14.39 -11.94 -2.11
N ILE A 175 14.39 -10.64 -1.88
CA ILE A 175 13.27 -9.76 -2.25
C ILE A 175 13.08 -9.78 -3.77
N ALA A 176 14.16 -9.72 -4.55
CA ALA A 176 14.09 -9.80 -6.01
C ALA A 176 13.47 -11.13 -6.49
N ILE A 177 13.82 -12.25 -5.86
CA ILE A 177 13.22 -13.56 -6.14
C ILE A 177 11.73 -13.56 -5.78
N PHE A 178 11.37 -13.04 -4.62
CA PHE A 178 9.98 -12.92 -4.18
C PHE A 178 9.14 -12.12 -5.19
N ILE A 179 9.64 -10.96 -5.62
CA ILE A 179 8.97 -10.11 -6.62
C ILE A 179 8.84 -10.85 -7.96
N GLY A 180 9.88 -11.58 -8.37
CA GLY A 180 9.83 -12.41 -9.57
C GLY A 180 8.73 -13.46 -9.53
N LEU A 181 8.56 -14.14 -8.39
CA LEU A 181 7.57 -15.20 -8.21
C LEU A 181 6.13 -14.67 -8.06
N GLN A 182 5.94 -13.61 -7.28
CA GLN A 182 4.60 -13.10 -6.94
C GLN A 182 4.06 -12.10 -7.96
N TYR A 183 4.93 -11.28 -8.53
CA TYR A 183 4.55 -10.19 -9.43
C TYR A 183 5.02 -10.40 -10.87
N GLN A 184 5.76 -11.50 -11.14
CA GLN A 184 6.33 -11.81 -12.44
C GLN A 184 7.17 -10.65 -13.01
N ARG A 185 7.95 -10.00 -12.14
CA ARG A 185 8.81 -8.85 -12.43
C ARG A 185 10.25 -9.14 -12.11
N LYS A 186 11.13 -8.67 -12.96
CA LYS A 186 12.57 -8.74 -12.74
C LYS A 186 13.10 -7.40 -12.25
N ILE A 187 13.76 -7.41 -11.10
CA ILE A 187 14.45 -6.24 -10.57
C ILE A 187 15.85 -6.18 -11.17
N SER A 188 16.27 -4.98 -11.59
CA SER A 188 17.63 -4.77 -12.11
C SER A 188 18.68 -4.89 -11.01
N PRO A 189 19.96 -5.18 -11.37
CA PRO A 189 21.06 -5.16 -10.42
C PRO A 189 21.23 -3.82 -9.70
N ALA A 190 20.98 -2.69 -10.36
CA ALA A 190 20.99 -1.37 -9.76
C ALA A 190 19.93 -1.22 -8.66
N GLU A 191 18.72 -1.70 -8.88
CA GLU A 191 17.65 -1.72 -7.88
C GLU A 191 18.00 -2.59 -6.67
N ILE A 192 18.62 -3.75 -6.89
CA ILE A 192 19.12 -4.63 -5.83
C ILE A 192 20.19 -3.90 -5.00
N MET A 193 21.10 -3.19 -5.65
CA MET A 193 22.14 -2.40 -4.99
C MET A 193 21.54 -1.31 -4.10
N PHE A 194 20.63 -0.50 -4.61
CA PHE A 194 19.99 0.57 -3.82
C PHE A 194 19.19 0.02 -2.65
N LEU A 195 18.50 -1.11 -2.86
CA LEU A 195 17.78 -1.80 -1.81
C LEU A 195 18.74 -2.30 -0.73
N ALA A 196 19.84 -2.94 -1.11
CA ALA A 196 20.86 -3.44 -0.18
C ALA A 196 21.48 -2.31 0.68
N ILE A 197 21.78 -1.15 0.10
CA ILE A 197 22.29 0.00 0.83
C ILE A 197 21.29 0.47 1.91
N ASN A 198 20.03 0.58 1.57
CA ASN A 198 18.99 1.00 2.52
C ASN A 198 18.74 -0.04 3.62
N ILE A 199 18.76 -1.32 3.27
CA ILE A 199 18.65 -2.43 4.24
C ILE A 199 19.83 -2.38 5.22
N GLU A 200 21.06 -2.21 4.75
CA GLU A 200 22.25 -2.17 5.61
C GLU A 200 22.21 -1.02 6.61
N ARG A 201 21.72 0.15 6.20
CA ARG A 201 21.57 1.30 7.09
C ARG A 201 20.61 1.01 8.26
N VAL A 202 19.47 0.41 7.96
CA VAL A 202 18.51 0.02 9.00
C VAL A 202 19.06 -1.09 9.88
N ARG A 203 19.75 -2.08 9.29
CA ARG A 203 20.38 -3.18 10.04
C ARG A 203 21.44 -2.69 11.05
N LYS A 204 22.20 -1.66 10.72
CA LYS A 204 23.24 -1.09 11.58
C LYS A 204 22.71 -0.26 12.76
N GLU A 205 21.46 0.12 12.74
CA GLU A 205 20.82 0.81 13.87
C GLU A 205 20.37 -0.15 15.00
N HIS A 206 20.47 -1.44 14.74
CA HIS A 206 20.15 -2.55 15.65
C HIS A 206 21.40 -3.40 15.93
#